data_e6f6cf97237adc547925fab1c0022dcf
#
_entry.id   e6f6cf97237adc547925fab1c0022dcf
#
_cell.length_a   1.000
_cell.length_b   1.000
_cell.length_c   1.000
_cell.angle_alpha   90.00
_cell.angle_beta   90.00
_cell.angle_gamma   90.00
#
_symmetry.space_group_name_H-M   'P 1'
#
loop_
_entity.id
_entity.type
_entity.pdbx_description
1 polymer ?
#
loop_
_entity_poly.entity_id
_entity_poly.type
_entity_poly.pdbx_seq_one_letter_code
_entity_poly.pdbx_strand_id
1 'polypeptide(L)'
;MKNPTLLQFFHWYYPDGSQLWPEVAERADDLNDIGINMVWLPPAYKGASGGYSVGYDCYDLFDLGEFDQKGSVPTKYGDKDQLLSAIGA
;
A
#
# COMPACT_ATOMS: atom_id res chain seq x y z
N MET A 1 8.04 21.51 3.26
CA MET A 1 9.00 20.47 2.90
C MET A 1 10.11 21.07 2.04
N LYS A 2 11.33 21.00 2.52
CA LYS A 2 12.50 21.41 1.74
C LYS A 2 13.08 20.16 1.09
N ASN A 3 13.57 20.27 -0.11
CA ASN A 3 14.29 19.18 -0.79
C ASN A 3 13.54 17.85 -0.71
N PRO A 4 12.35 17.74 -1.32
CA PRO A 4 11.60 16.49 -1.27
C PRO A 4 12.41 15.35 -1.89
N THR A 5 12.49 14.22 -1.18
CA THR A 5 13.15 13.00 -1.63
C THR A 5 12.12 11.89 -1.64
N LEU A 6 11.79 11.40 -2.83
CA LEU A 6 10.73 10.42 -3.07
C LEU A 6 11.31 9.03 -3.26
N LEU A 7 10.80 8.06 -2.53
CA LEU A 7 11.11 6.65 -2.71
C LEU A 7 9.88 5.90 -3.20
N GLN A 8 10.03 5.12 -4.27
CA GLN A 8 8.99 4.18 -4.68
C GLN A 8 9.08 2.95 -3.77
N PHE A 9 8.06 2.76 -2.94
CA PHE A 9 8.05 1.70 -1.92
C PHE A 9 7.26 0.48 -2.37
N PHE A 10 7.42 0.06 -3.63
CA PHE A 10 6.82 -1.16 -4.15
C PHE A 10 7.47 -1.57 -5.46
N HIS A 11 7.23 -2.82 -5.88
CA HIS A 11 7.59 -3.28 -7.22
C HIS A 11 6.50 -4.23 -7.72
N TRP A 12 6.48 -4.46 -9.05
CA TRP A 12 5.42 -5.22 -9.70
C TRP A 12 5.28 -6.63 -9.13
N TYR A 13 6.40 -7.27 -8.81
CA TYR A 13 6.44 -8.64 -8.32
C TYR A 13 6.40 -8.75 -6.79
N TYR A 14 5.95 -7.70 -6.10
CA TYR A 14 5.81 -7.75 -4.65
C TYR A 14 4.96 -8.97 -4.25
N PRO A 15 5.36 -9.77 -3.25
CA PRO A 15 4.63 -10.98 -2.86
C PRO A 15 3.18 -10.68 -2.48
N ASP A 16 2.27 -11.60 -2.86
CA ASP A 16 0.91 -11.58 -2.35
C ASP A 16 0.94 -11.85 -0.84
N GLY A 17 -0.14 -11.55 -0.14
CA GLY A 17 -0.21 -11.82 1.29
C GLY A 17 -0.50 -10.59 2.13
N SER A 18 -0.76 -9.44 1.49
CA SER A 18 -1.29 -8.25 2.14
C SER A 18 -0.36 -7.70 3.24
N GLN A 19 0.95 -7.65 2.95
CA GLN A 19 1.94 -7.23 3.95
C GLN A 19 2.63 -5.90 3.66
N LEU A 20 2.31 -5.22 2.55
CA LEU A 20 3.01 -3.98 2.20
C LEU A 20 2.70 -2.84 3.19
N TRP A 21 1.44 -2.65 3.55
CA TRP A 21 1.10 -1.57 4.47
C TRP A 21 1.76 -1.73 5.84
N PRO A 22 1.78 -2.92 6.45
CA PRO A 22 2.57 -3.15 7.66
C PRO A 22 4.06 -2.87 7.48
N GLU A 23 4.63 -3.22 6.33
CA GLU A 23 6.04 -2.96 6.06
C GLU A 23 6.34 -1.47 5.95
N VAL A 24 5.44 -0.69 5.33
CA VAL A 24 5.56 0.77 5.27
C VAL A 24 5.60 1.35 6.68
N ALA A 25 4.68 0.93 7.54
CA ALA A 25 4.62 1.40 8.93
C ALA A 25 5.90 1.06 9.69
N GLU A 26 6.42 -0.16 9.51
CA GLU A 26 7.63 -0.63 10.17
C GLU A 26 8.88 0.15 9.74
N ARG A 27 8.95 0.56 8.47
CA ARG A 27 10.11 1.23 7.90
C ARG A 27 10.07 2.74 7.97
N ALA A 28 8.98 3.34 8.42
CA ALA A 28 8.78 4.79 8.38
C ALA A 28 9.91 5.56 9.08
N ASP A 29 10.32 5.13 10.28
CA ASP A 29 11.39 5.80 11.02
C ASP A 29 12.74 5.66 10.33
N ASP A 30 13.05 4.47 9.80
CA ASP A 30 14.30 4.24 9.07
C ASP A 30 14.39 5.14 7.85
N LEU A 31 13.30 5.29 7.09
CA LEU A 31 13.25 6.16 5.92
C LEU A 31 13.45 7.62 6.30
N ASN A 32 12.84 8.06 7.39
CA ASN A 32 13.03 9.42 7.88
C ASN A 32 14.48 9.67 8.27
N ASP A 33 15.12 8.71 8.92
CA ASP A 33 16.52 8.82 9.37
C ASP A 33 17.51 9.00 8.22
N ILE A 34 17.23 8.41 7.06
CA ILE A 34 18.08 8.54 5.87
C ILE A 34 17.69 9.68 4.94
N GLY A 35 16.70 10.50 5.33
CA GLY A 35 16.32 11.69 4.59
C GLY A 35 15.22 11.50 3.56
N ILE A 36 14.53 10.35 3.53
CA ILE A 36 13.35 10.14 2.69
C ILE A 36 12.15 10.81 3.35
N ASN A 37 11.51 11.74 2.65
CA ASN A 37 10.36 12.46 3.18
C ASN A 37 9.09 12.33 2.35
N MET A 38 9.12 11.57 1.27
CA MET A 38 7.96 11.22 0.46
C MET A 38 8.05 9.76 0.04
N VAL A 39 6.92 9.09 -0.03
CA VAL A 39 6.85 7.70 -0.45
C VAL A 39 5.82 7.56 -1.56
N TRP A 40 6.19 6.91 -2.66
CA TRP A 40 5.27 6.54 -3.71
C TRP A 40 4.74 5.15 -3.42
N LEU A 41 3.46 5.08 -3.02
CA LEU A 41 2.78 3.82 -2.73
C LEU A 41 2.02 3.32 -3.97
N PRO A 42 1.79 2.00 -4.06
CA PRO A 42 0.94 1.47 -5.11
C PRO A 42 -0.52 1.82 -4.83
N PRO A 43 -1.44 1.57 -5.81
CA PRO A 43 -2.86 1.83 -5.60
C PRO A 43 -3.40 1.11 -4.37
N ALA A 44 -4.16 1.82 -3.55
CA ALA A 44 -4.72 1.28 -2.31
C ALA A 44 -6.11 0.68 -2.50
N TYR A 45 -6.78 0.99 -3.61
CA TYR A 45 -8.13 0.50 -3.89
C TYR A 45 -8.13 -0.91 -4.46
N LYS A 46 -9.30 -1.56 -4.43
CA LYS A 46 -9.45 -2.93 -4.91
C LYS A 46 -9.28 -3.00 -6.44
N GLY A 47 -8.38 -3.86 -6.89
CA GLY A 47 -8.18 -4.15 -8.30
C GLY A 47 -9.05 -5.30 -8.79
N ALA A 48 -9.12 -5.47 -10.12
CA ALA A 48 -9.98 -6.47 -10.74
C ALA A 48 -9.61 -7.92 -10.40
N SER A 49 -8.36 -8.18 -10.01
CA SER A 49 -7.89 -9.50 -9.58
C SER A 49 -7.87 -9.67 -8.06
N GLY A 50 -8.48 -8.76 -7.32
CA GLY A 50 -8.57 -8.83 -5.86
C GLY A 50 -7.22 -8.82 -5.18
N GLY A 51 -6.98 -9.80 -4.30
CA GLY A 51 -5.74 -9.89 -3.52
C GLY A 51 -4.48 -10.16 -4.33
N TYR A 52 -4.61 -10.47 -5.61
CA TYR A 52 -3.47 -10.70 -6.50
C TYR A 52 -3.20 -9.52 -7.43
N SER A 53 -4.04 -8.49 -7.40
CA SER A 53 -3.92 -7.36 -8.32
C SER A 53 -2.91 -6.34 -7.81
N VAL A 54 -2.01 -5.89 -8.72
CA VAL A 54 -1.14 -4.74 -8.43
C VAL A 54 -1.90 -3.43 -8.31
N GLY A 55 -3.19 -3.40 -8.69
CA GLY A 55 -4.09 -2.29 -8.40
C GLY A 55 -4.33 -1.31 -9.54
N TYR A 56 -3.55 -1.36 -10.60
CA TYR A 56 -3.73 -0.42 -11.73
C TYR A 56 -4.91 -0.78 -12.62
N ASP A 57 -5.58 -1.90 -12.35
CA ASP A 57 -6.83 -2.35 -12.98
C ASP A 57 -8.01 -2.13 -12.02
N CYS A 58 -8.31 -0.90 -11.70
CA CYS A 58 -9.28 -0.53 -10.66
C CYS A 58 -10.63 -1.25 -10.83
N TYR A 59 -11.09 -1.89 -9.76
CA TYR A 59 -12.42 -2.46 -9.66
C TYR A 59 -13.34 -1.56 -8.84
N ASP A 60 -12.91 -1.11 -7.67
CA ASP A 60 -13.71 -0.26 -6.79
C ASP A 60 -12.82 0.77 -6.10
N LEU A 61 -12.97 2.04 -6.47
CA LEU A 61 -12.21 3.14 -5.90
C LEU A 61 -12.49 3.39 -4.41
N PHE A 62 -13.65 2.91 -3.94
CA PHE A 62 -14.07 3.11 -2.55
C PHE A 62 -13.74 1.93 -1.65
N ASP A 63 -13.18 0.85 -2.19
CA ASP A 63 -12.79 -0.32 -1.43
C ASP A 63 -11.27 -0.33 -1.22
N LEU A 64 -10.83 0.03 -0.03
CA LEU A 64 -9.41 0.08 0.35
C LEU A 64 -8.96 -1.20 1.08
N GLY A 65 -9.59 -2.33 0.78
CA GLY A 65 -9.34 -3.58 1.50
C GLY A 65 -10.30 -3.72 2.68
N GLU A 66 -11.54 -3.29 2.49
CA GLU A 66 -12.58 -3.24 3.52
C GLU A 66 -13.72 -4.22 3.22
N PHE A 67 -13.99 -4.47 1.95
CA PHE A 67 -15.13 -5.27 1.51
C PHE A 67 -14.67 -6.56 0.82
N ASP A 68 -15.40 -7.65 1.03
CA ASP A 68 -15.12 -8.92 0.36
C ASP A 68 -15.56 -8.83 -1.10
N GLN A 69 -14.63 -8.48 -1.96
CA GLN A 69 -14.84 -8.36 -3.38
C GLN A 69 -13.71 -9.06 -4.12
N LYS A 70 -14.04 -9.65 -5.27
CA LYS A 70 -13.08 -10.42 -6.07
C LYS A 70 -12.37 -11.51 -5.26
N GLY A 71 -13.10 -12.09 -4.30
CA GLY A 71 -12.63 -13.22 -3.49
C GLY A 71 -11.70 -12.84 -2.35
N SER A 72 -11.59 -11.56 -2.01
CA SER A 72 -10.67 -11.11 -0.95
C SER A 72 -11.18 -9.84 -0.28
N VAL A 73 -11.00 -9.74 1.04
CA VAL A 73 -11.21 -8.49 1.77
C VAL A 73 -10.01 -7.57 1.59
N PRO A 74 -8.75 -8.00 1.89
CA PRO A 74 -7.60 -7.12 1.67
C PRO A 74 -7.25 -7.01 0.19
N THR A 75 -6.49 -5.97 -0.14
CA THR A 75 -5.80 -5.87 -1.42
C THR A 75 -4.49 -6.67 -1.34
N LYS A 76 -3.73 -6.71 -2.42
CA LYS A 76 -2.41 -7.34 -2.43
C LYS A 76 -1.49 -6.77 -1.34
N TYR A 77 -1.70 -5.52 -0.94
CA TYR A 77 -0.80 -4.78 -0.06
C TYR A 77 -1.29 -4.69 1.38
N GLY A 78 -2.55 -4.97 1.63
CA GLY A 78 -3.12 -4.98 2.96
C GLY A 78 -4.59 -4.58 3.00
N ASP A 79 -5.15 -4.54 4.20
CA ASP A 79 -6.51 -4.07 4.42
C ASP A 79 -6.53 -2.57 4.77
N LYS A 80 -7.73 -2.01 4.90
CA LYS A 80 -7.90 -0.59 5.19
C LYS A 80 -7.27 -0.17 6.51
N ASP A 81 -7.41 -0.98 7.55
CA ASP A 81 -6.85 -0.65 8.87
C ASP A 81 -5.33 -0.60 8.82
N GLN A 82 -4.70 -1.52 8.11
CA GLN A 82 -3.26 -1.53 7.90
C GLN A 82 -2.80 -0.30 7.12
N LEU A 83 -3.56 0.11 6.10
CA LEU A 83 -3.26 1.33 5.34
C LEU A 83 -3.32 2.57 6.24
N LEU A 84 -4.36 2.69 7.06
CA LEU A 84 -4.50 3.82 7.98
C LEU A 84 -3.36 3.86 8.99
N SER A 85 -2.93 2.71 9.50
CA SER A 85 -1.76 2.63 10.39
C SER A 85 -0.48 3.08 9.69
N ALA A 86 -0.29 2.71 8.42
CA ALA A 86 0.86 3.12 7.64
C ALA A 86 0.89 4.63 7.42
N ILE A 87 -0.25 5.23 7.15
CA ILE A 87 -0.37 6.69 6.96
C ILE A 87 -0.04 7.43 8.24
N GLY A 88 -0.43 6.89 9.39
CA GLY A 88 -0.17 7.51 10.68
C GLY A 88 1.25 7.33 11.21
N ALA A 89 2.02 6.49 10.57
CA ALA A 89 3.38 6.19 11.03
C ALA A 89 4.41 7.29 10.71
#